data_8a3a062ae62b4904380b78f4a23358c7
#
_entry.id   8a3a062ae62b4904380b78f4a23358c7
#
_cell.length_a   1.000
_cell.length_b   1.000
_cell.length_c   1.000
_cell.angle_alpha   90.00
_cell.angle_beta   90.00
_cell.angle_gamma   90.00
#
_symmetry.space_group_name_H-M   'P 1'
#
loop_
_entity.id
_entity.type
_entity.pdbx_description
1 polymer ?
#
loop_
_entity_poly.entity_id
_entity_poly.type
_entity_poly.pdbx_seq_one_letter_code
_entity_poly.pdbx_strand_id
1 'polypeptide(L)'
;MDTVYIETSIVSHATAWPSSNPATAVLQDQAKRWMSEQRSKFNVVTSRLVLDEAAKGDPDAAKRRLAMLADIPVLEPNPDVETVVEQLVSRSLIPETARLDASHVATAALAGVQFLLTQNCRHIANATMLPRVYRLLDELGLPGLLIYTPAEFLGGTDDND
;
A
#
# COMPACT_ATOMS: atom_id res chain seq x y z
N MET A 1 1.67 -1.41 19.07
CA MET A 1 2.22 -1.71 17.74
C MET A 1 1.61 -0.78 16.70
N ASP A 2 2.43 -0.27 15.81
CA ASP A 2 1.94 0.52 14.69
C ASP A 2 1.12 -0.34 13.72
N THR A 3 0.19 0.29 13.03
CA THR A 3 -0.67 -0.36 12.04
C THR A 3 -0.19 -0.05 10.63
N VAL A 4 -0.10 -1.09 9.81
CA VAL A 4 0.28 -1.01 8.40
C VAL A 4 -0.89 -1.42 7.54
N TYR A 5 -1.27 -0.56 6.60
CA TYR A 5 -2.20 -0.88 5.53
C TYR A 5 -1.43 -1.45 4.35
N ILE A 6 -1.77 -2.66 3.93
CA ILE A 6 -1.13 -3.32 2.78
C ILE A 6 -1.95 -3.04 1.52
N GLU A 7 -1.30 -2.40 0.56
CA GLU A 7 -1.88 -2.12 -0.76
C GLU A 7 -1.63 -3.30 -1.71
N THR A 8 -2.41 -3.40 -2.76
CA THR A 8 -2.49 -4.56 -3.66
C THR A 8 -1.15 -4.94 -4.30
N SER A 9 -0.28 -3.97 -4.63
CA SER A 9 1.02 -4.25 -5.25
C SER A 9 1.91 -5.14 -4.38
N ILE A 10 1.82 -5.01 -3.06
CA ILE A 10 2.57 -5.85 -2.12
C ILE A 10 2.15 -7.31 -2.26
N VAL A 11 0.86 -7.56 -2.23
CA VAL A 11 0.29 -8.91 -2.33
C VAL A 11 0.60 -9.52 -3.70
N SER A 12 0.47 -8.71 -4.75
CA SER A 12 0.77 -9.15 -6.12
C SER A 12 2.22 -9.60 -6.28
N HIS A 13 3.18 -8.80 -5.82
CA HIS A 13 4.59 -9.15 -5.89
C HIS A 13 4.96 -10.31 -4.96
N ALA A 14 4.41 -10.33 -3.74
CA ALA A 14 4.74 -11.37 -2.75
C ALA A 14 4.25 -12.76 -3.16
N THR A 15 3.19 -12.86 -3.97
CA THR A 15 2.58 -14.13 -4.38
C THR A 15 2.88 -14.54 -5.82
N ALA A 16 3.48 -13.68 -6.62
CA ALA A 16 3.77 -13.95 -8.02
C ALA A 16 4.89 -15.00 -8.19
N TRP A 17 4.83 -15.72 -9.30
CA TRP A 17 5.94 -16.56 -9.72
C TRP A 17 7.17 -15.68 -10.03
N PRO A 18 8.38 -16.19 -9.77
CA PRO A 18 9.60 -15.41 -9.98
C PRO A 18 9.69 -14.84 -11.40
N SER A 19 9.92 -13.53 -11.51
CA SER A 19 10.08 -12.83 -12.77
C SER A 19 11.51 -12.98 -13.32
N SER A 20 11.64 -13.09 -14.63
CA SER A 20 12.93 -13.02 -15.32
C SER A 20 13.45 -11.58 -15.46
N ASN A 21 12.59 -10.58 -15.26
CA ASN A 21 12.99 -9.17 -15.26
C ASN A 21 13.67 -8.83 -13.93
N PRO A 22 14.94 -8.38 -13.93
CA PRO A 22 15.68 -8.13 -12.68
C PRO A 22 15.04 -7.09 -11.77
N ALA A 23 14.49 -6.02 -12.34
CA ALA A 23 13.84 -4.97 -11.54
C ALA A 23 12.57 -5.50 -10.85
N THR A 24 11.76 -6.26 -11.56
CA THR A 24 10.56 -6.89 -10.98
C THR A 24 10.95 -7.94 -9.94
N ALA A 25 11.99 -8.71 -10.18
CA ALA A 25 12.48 -9.72 -9.23
C ALA A 25 12.88 -9.09 -7.89
N VAL A 26 13.50 -7.90 -7.90
CA VAL A 26 13.84 -7.16 -6.68
C VAL A 26 12.57 -6.76 -5.91
N LEU A 27 11.56 -6.25 -6.59
CA LEU A 27 10.28 -5.88 -5.95
C LEU A 27 9.59 -7.10 -5.34
N GLN A 28 9.60 -8.23 -6.03
CA GLN A 28 9.05 -9.48 -5.53
C GLN A 28 9.78 -9.96 -4.27
N ASP A 29 11.11 -9.92 -4.28
CA ASP A 29 11.93 -10.31 -3.13
C ASP A 29 11.64 -9.41 -1.93
N GLN A 30 11.62 -8.11 -2.11
CA GLN A 30 11.34 -7.15 -1.03
C GLN A 30 9.95 -7.33 -0.44
N ALA A 31 8.93 -7.56 -1.27
CA ALA A 31 7.58 -7.83 -0.78
C ALA A 31 7.50 -9.12 0.03
N LYS A 32 8.12 -10.20 -0.45
CA LYS A 32 8.19 -11.48 0.26
C LYS A 32 8.93 -11.35 1.58
N ARG A 33 10.05 -10.66 1.60
CA ARG A 33 10.84 -10.44 2.83
C ARG A 33 10.07 -9.61 3.83
N TRP A 34 9.37 -8.57 3.39
CA TRP A 34 8.54 -7.79 4.32
C TRP A 34 7.47 -8.67 4.98
N MET A 35 6.78 -9.48 4.21
CA MET A 35 5.74 -10.38 4.73
C MET A 35 6.30 -11.44 5.68
N SER A 36 7.54 -11.91 5.48
CA SER A 36 8.15 -12.94 6.32
C SER A 36 8.94 -12.38 7.51
N GLU A 37 9.58 -11.21 7.37
CA GLU A 37 10.51 -10.68 8.36
C GLU A 37 9.93 -9.52 9.17
N GLN A 38 9.06 -8.70 8.57
CA GLN A 38 8.58 -7.46 9.19
C GLN A 38 7.13 -7.54 9.69
N ARG A 39 6.28 -8.29 9.02
CA ARG A 39 4.84 -8.33 9.28
C ARG A 39 4.50 -8.53 10.76
N SER A 40 5.21 -9.41 11.45
CA SER A 40 4.92 -9.74 12.85
C SER A 40 5.18 -8.58 13.83
N LYS A 41 5.87 -7.54 13.38
CA LYS A 41 6.18 -6.35 14.19
C LYS A 41 5.05 -5.31 14.15
N PHE A 42 4.01 -5.52 13.35
CA PHE A 42 2.95 -4.56 13.11
C PHE A 42 1.57 -5.20 13.21
N ASN A 43 0.57 -4.36 13.46
CA ASN A 43 -0.81 -4.69 13.18
C ASN A 43 -1.06 -4.46 11.70
N VAL A 44 -1.39 -5.51 10.96
CA VAL A 44 -1.59 -5.42 9.51
C VAL A 44 -3.06 -5.39 9.20
N VAL A 45 -3.47 -4.46 8.35
CA VAL A 45 -4.84 -4.32 7.86
C VAL A 45 -4.85 -4.19 6.34
N THR A 46 -5.99 -4.44 5.75
CA THR A 46 -6.25 -4.24 4.32
C THR A 46 -7.65 -3.65 4.13
N SER A 47 -8.10 -3.57 2.90
CA SER A 47 -9.40 -3.01 2.58
C SER A 47 -10.16 -3.86 1.57
N ARG A 48 -11.47 -3.61 1.45
CA ARG A 48 -12.30 -4.21 0.40
C ARG A 48 -11.76 -3.90 -0.98
N LEU A 49 -11.23 -2.71 -1.19
CA LEU A 49 -10.61 -2.32 -2.46
C LEU A 49 -9.46 -3.25 -2.83
N VAL A 50 -8.59 -3.59 -1.88
CA VAL A 50 -7.49 -4.54 -2.11
C VAL A 50 -8.03 -5.92 -2.45
N LEU A 51 -9.05 -6.41 -1.73
CA LEU A 51 -9.66 -7.70 -2.03
C LEU A 51 -10.25 -7.73 -3.44
N ASP A 52 -10.94 -6.67 -3.85
CA ASP A 52 -11.55 -6.58 -5.18
C ASP A 52 -10.49 -6.56 -6.29
N GLU A 53 -9.41 -5.81 -6.10
CA GLU A 53 -8.28 -5.77 -7.04
C GLU A 53 -7.55 -7.12 -7.09
N ALA A 54 -7.32 -7.75 -5.93
CA ALA A 54 -6.64 -9.04 -5.82
C ALA A 54 -7.41 -10.19 -6.49
N ALA A 55 -8.72 -10.06 -6.59
CA ALA A 55 -9.60 -11.06 -7.22
C ALA A 55 -9.60 -11.00 -8.74
N LYS A 56 -9.00 -9.97 -9.35
CA LYS A 56 -8.99 -9.77 -10.81
C LYS A 56 -7.83 -10.50 -11.49
N GLY A 57 -7.97 -10.69 -12.80
CA GLY A 57 -6.93 -11.25 -13.65
C GLY A 57 -6.90 -12.77 -13.66
N ASP A 58 -5.70 -13.34 -13.79
CA ASP A 58 -5.53 -14.79 -13.84
C ASP A 58 -6.11 -15.49 -12.58
N PRO A 59 -6.97 -16.50 -12.75
CA PRO A 59 -7.63 -17.15 -11.60
C PRO A 59 -6.66 -17.76 -10.58
N ASP A 60 -5.58 -18.37 -11.02
CA ASP A 60 -4.59 -18.99 -10.11
C ASP A 60 -3.82 -17.91 -9.33
N ALA A 61 -3.43 -16.84 -10.00
CA ALA A 61 -2.78 -15.70 -9.35
C ALA A 61 -3.72 -15.04 -8.34
N ALA A 62 -4.99 -14.82 -8.70
CA ALA A 62 -6.00 -14.27 -7.81
C ALA A 62 -6.18 -15.14 -6.56
N LYS A 63 -6.23 -16.46 -6.73
CA LYS A 63 -6.35 -17.40 -5.62
C LYS A 63 -5.18 -17.27 -4.64
N ARG A 64 -3.95 -17.15 -5.13
CA ARG A 64 -2.77 -16.97 -4.28
C ARG A 64 -2.82 -15.64 -3.52
N ARG A 65 -3.20 -14.55 -4.19
CA ARG A 65 -3.35 -13.23 -3.55
C ARG A 65 -4.41 -13.25 -2.44
N LEU A 66 -5.59 -13.79 -2.74
CA LEU A 66 -6.67 -13.88 -1.76
C LEU A 66 -6.32 -14.78 -0.58
N ALA A 67 -5.56 -15.87 -0.81
CA ALA A 67 -5.08 -16.73 0.27
C ALA A 67 -4.14 -15.98 1.22
N MET A 68 -3.25 -15.13 0.71
CA MET A 68 -2.37 -14.29 1.54
C MET A 68 -3.17 -13.26 2.36
N LEU A 69 -4.27 -12.76 1.83
CA LEU A 69 -5.11 -11.76 2.48
C LEU A 69 -6.12 -12.35 3.48
N ALA A 70 -6.30 -13.67 3.49
CA ALA A 70 -7.41 -14.32 4.19
C ALA A 70 -7.39 -14.09 5.71
N ASP A 71 -6.23 -13.93 6.32
CA ASP A 71 -6.06 -13.73 7.76
C ASP A 71 -5.81 -12.26 8.14
N ILE A 72 -5.90 -11.34 7.17
CA ILE A 72 -5.66 -9.90 7.41
C ILE A 72 -7.01 -9.20 7.63
N PRO A 73 -7.18 -8.48 8.76
CA PRO A 73 -8.40 -7.73 9.01
C PRO A 73 -8.69 -6.70 7.92
N VAL A 74 -9.96 -6.62 7.52
CA VAL A 74 -10.45 -5.70 6.50
C VAL A 74 -11.04 -4.47 7.18
N LEU A 75 -10.57 -3.29 6.81
CA LEU A 75 -11.10 -2.03 7.33
C LEU A 75 -12.57 -1.84 6.95
N GLU A 76 -13.34 -1.28 7.88
CA GLU A 76 -14.71 -0.86 7.59
C GLU A 76 -14.71 0.25 6.54
N PRO A 77 -15.67 0.24 5.60
CA PRO A 77 -15.82 1.32 4.64
C PRO A 77 -16.05 2.67 5.34
N ASN A 78 -15.39 3.72 4.85
CA ASN A 78 -15.57 5.07 5.36
C ASN A 78 -16.27 5.93 4.30
N PRO A 79 -17.39 6.60 4.63
CA PRO A 79 -18.16 7.40 3.66
C PRO A 79 -17.39 8.64 3.17
N ASP A 80 -16.33 9.05 3.83
CA ASP A 80 -15.54 10.24 3.46
C ASP A 80 -14.43 9.95 2.44
N VAL A 81 -14.24 8.70 2.03
CA VAL A 81 -13.18 8.31 1.07
C VAL A 81 -13.26 9.14 -0.21
N GLU A 82 -14.43 9.24 -0.82
CA GLU A 82 -14.60 9.98 -2.08
C GLU A 82 -14.27 11.47 -1.95
N THR A 83 -14.56 12.09 -0.81
CA THR A 83 -14.21 13.48 -0.55
C THR A 83 -12.69 13.67 -0.54
N VAL A 84 -11.95 12.77 0.10
CA VAL A 84 -10.47 12.82 0.13
C VAL A 84 -9.90 12.54 -1.26
N VAL A 85 -10.45 11.56 -1.97
CA VAL A 85 -10.06 11.24 -3.36
C VAL A 85 -10.20 12.46 -4.26
N GLU A 86 -11.34 13.17 -4.18
CA GLU A 86 -11.57 14.38 -4.97
C GLU A 86 -10.51 15.46 -4.69
N GLN A 87 -10.08 15.62 -3.45
CA GLN A 87 -9.03 16.57 -3.11
C GLN A 87 -7.67 16.16 -3.71
N LEU A 88 -7.32 14.89 -3.65
CA LEU A 88 -6.08 14.36 -4.23
C LEU A 88 -6.04 14.54 -5.75
N VAL A 89 -7.14 14.26 -6.42
CA VAL A 89 -7.24 14.29 -7.89
C VAL A 89 -7.36 15.73 -8.39
N SER A 90 -8.23 16.56 -7.79
CA SER A 90 -8.45 17.93 -8.23
C SER A 90 -7.22 18.81 -8.08
N ARG A 91 -6.35 18.51 -7.12
CA ARG A 91 -5.06 19.19 -6.94
C ARG A 91 -3.93 18.57 -7.76
N SER A 92 -4.24 17.62 -8.63
CA SER A 92 -3.27 16.95 -9.51
C SER A 92 -2.13 16.22 -8.77
N LEU A 93 -2.37 15.80 -7.55
CA LEU A 93 -1.41 15.01 -6.76
C LEU A 93 -1.40 13.55 -7.21
N ILE A 94 -2.56 13.04 -7.60
CA ILE A 94 -2.75 11.74 -8.24
C ILE A 94 -3.63 11.98 -9.46
N PRO A 95 -3.26 11.47 -10.65
CA PRO A 95 -4.04 11.72 -11.87
C PRO A 95 -5.43 11.06 -11.81
N GLU A 96 -6.40 11.65 -12.52
CA GLU A 96 -7.76 11.11 -12.63
C GLU A 96 -7.77 9.65 -13.12
N THR A 97 -6.85 9.30 -14.01
CA THR A 97 -6.71 7.93 -14.52
C THR A 97 -6.24 6.93 -13.45
N ALA A 98 -5.74 7.40 -12.32
CA ALA A 98 -5.26 6.60 -11.19
C ALA A 98 -6.14 6.79 -9.94
N ARG A 99 -7.43 7.04 -10.12
CA ARG A 99 -8.38 7.35 -9.04
C ARG A 99 -8.45 6.24 -7.98
N LEU A 100 -8.31 4.97 -8.37
CA LEU A 100 -8.25 3.86 -7.42
C LEU A 100 -7.01 3.94 -6.52
N ASP A 101 -5.88 4.41 -7.04
CA ASP A 101 -4.68 4.63 -6.24
C ASP A 101 -4.92 5.71 -5.18
N ALA A 102 -5.62 6.79 -5.54
CA ALA A 102 -6.05 7.80 -4.58
C ALA A 102 -6.97 7.23 -3.49
N SER A 103 -7.80 6.25 -3.84
CA SER A 103 -8.68 5.58 -2.87
C SER A 103 -7.90 4.79 -1.82
N HIS A 104 -6.77 4.19 -2.16
CA HIS A 104 -5.90 3.56 -1.18
C HIS A 104 -5.34 4.56 -0.18
N VAL A 105 -4.86 5.71 -0.66
CA VAL A 105 -4.34 6.77 0.20
C VAL A 105 -5.43 7.30 1.13
N ALA A 106 -6.60 7.60 0.59
CA ALA A 106 -7.75 8.09 1.35
C ALA A 106 -8.20 7.09 2.42
N THR A 107 -8.31 5.81 2.05
CA THR A 107 -8.71 4.74 2.97
C THR A 107 -7.73 4.62 4.14
N ALA A 108 -6.43 4.58 3.86
CA ALA A 108 -5.40 4.49 4.89
C ALA A 108 -5.41 5.72 5.81
N ALA A 109 -5.50 6.92 5.24
CA ALA A 109 -5.51 8.15 6.02
C ALA A 109 -6.72 8.24 6.94
N LEU A 110 -7.91 7.93 6.43
CA LEU A 110 -9.15 7.97 7.22
C LEU A 110 -9.19 6.90 8.32
N ALA A 111 -8.53 5.77 8.10
CA ALA A 111 -8.42 4.73 9.12
C ALA A 111 -7.42 5.07 10.23
N GLY A 112 -6.62 6.12 10.06
CA GLY A 112 -5.64 6.53 11.05
C GLY A 112 -4.47 5.58 11.22
N VAL A 113 -4.14 4.79 10.20
CA VAL A 113 -2.98 3.90 10.23
C VAL A 113 -1.68 4.70 10.15
N GLN A 114 -0.59 4.17 10.70
CA GLN A 114 0.70 4.83 10.67
C GLN A 114 1.39 4.71 9.31
N PHE A 115 1.25 3.55 8.66
CA PHE A 115 1.93 3.28 7.41
C PHE A 115 0.98 2.74 6.33
N LEU A 116 1.12 3.28 5.13
CA LEU A 116 0.62 2.68 3.89
C LEU A 116 1.80 2.04 3.19
N LEU A 117 1.79 0.70 3.07
CA LEU A 117 2.83 -0.06 2.42
C LEU A 117 2.45 -0.37 0.98
N THR A 118 3.27 0.08 0.03
CA THR A 118 3.00 -0.05 -1.41
C THR A 118 4.30 -0.19 -2.20
N GLN A 119 4.22 -0.77 -3.38
CA GLN A 119 5.29 -0.73 -4.38
C GLN A 119 4.88 0.06 -5.63
N ASN A 120 3.74 0.73 -5.58
CA ASN A 120 3.32 1.67 -6.61
C ASN A 120 4.01 3.02 -6.42
N CYS A 121 5.22 3.16 -6.97
CA CYS A 121 6.00 4.39 -6.86
C CYS A 121 5.58 5.45 -7.89
N ARG A 122 4.77 5.09 -8.88
CA ARG A 122 4.30 6.03 -9.89
C ARG A 122 3.20 6.94 -9.34
N HIS A 123 2.22 6.39 -8.61
CA HIS A 123 1.03 7.13 -8.21
C HIS A 123 0.82 7.21 -6.69
N ILE A 124 1.37 6.30 -5.90
CA ILE A 124 1.17 6.27 -4.45
C ILE A 124 2.44 6.71 -3.71
N ALA A 125 3.53 5.95 -3.82
CA ALA A 125 4.82 6.28 -3.21
C ALA A 125 5.69 7.12 -4.15
N ASN A 126 5.11 8.15 -4.74
CA ASN A 126 5.83 9.05 -5.65
C ASN A 126 6.56 10.11 -4.83
N ALA A 127 7.88 9.99 -4.73
CA ALA A 127 8.72 10.84 -3.89
C ALA A 127 8.56 12.34 -4.17
N THR A 128 8.29 12.73 -5.43
CA THR A 128 8.12 14.14 -5.80
C THR A 128 6.76 14.70 -5.38
N MET A 129 5.76 13.84 -5.21
CA MET A 129 4.40 14.23 -4.81
C MET A 129 4.13 14.05 -3.32
N LEU A 130 4.83 13.14 -2.64
CA LEU A 130 4.56 12.83 -1.24
C LEU A 130 4.55 14.04 -0.31
N PRO A 131 5.46 15.02 -0.40
CA PRO A 131 5.39 16.18 0.47
C PRO A 131 4.08 16.95 0.34
N ARG A 132 3.54 17.03 -0.88
CA ARG A 132 2.26 17.72 -1.15
C ARG A 132 1.08 16.88 -0.69
N VAL A 133 1.15 15.56 -0.86
CA VAL A 133 0.13 14.62 -0.36
C VAL A 133 0.04 14.72 1.16
N TYR A 134 1.15 14.68 1.86
CA TYR A 134 1.19 14.80 3.32
C TYR A 134 0.63 16.15 3.79
N ARG A 135 0.96 17.24 3.09
CA ARG A 135 0.45 18.57 3.41
C ARG A 135 -1.07 18.63 3.22
N LEU A 136 -1.59 18.07 2.14
CA LEU A 136 -3.03 18.00 1.91
C LEU A 136 -3.75 17.21 3.01
N LEU A 137 -3.23 16.04 3.36
CA LEU A 137 -3.82 15.22 4.42
C LEU A 137 -3.81 15.95 5.76
N ASP A 138 -2.74 16.67 6.06
CA ASP A 138 -2.66 17.50 7.26
C ASP A 138 -3.72 18.61 7.25
N GLU A 139 -3.91 19.32 6.13
CA GLU A 139 -4.96 20.30 5.95
C GLU A 139 -6.38 19.72 6.16
N LEU A 140 -6.58 18.47 5.79
CA LEU A 140 -7.86 17.75 5.97
C LEU A 140 -8.07 17.20 7.37
N GLY A 141 -7.11 17.43 8.28
CA GLY A 141 -7.18 16.88 9.64
C GLY A 141 -6.84 15.40 9.73
N LEU A 142 -6.07 14.88 8.77
CA LEU A 142 -5.65 13.47 8.68
C LEU A 142 -4.12 13.34 8.71
N PRO A 143 -3.45 13.87 9.75
CA PRO A 143 -1.98 13.84 9.82
C PRO A 143 -1.46 12.47 10.21
N GLY A 144 -0.17 12.26 9.98
CA GLY A 144 0.58 11.15 10.56
C GLY A 144 0.73 9.93 9.68
N LEU A 145 0.00 9.82 8.56
CA LEU A 145 0.21 8.73 7.61
C LEU A 145 1.56 8.89 6.91
N LEU A 146 2.34 7.80 6.90
CA LEU A 146 3.58 7.71 6.13
C LEU A 146 3.42 6.64 5.05
N ILE A 147 3.82 6.96 3.84
CA ILE A 147 3.72 6.07 2.68
C ILE A 147 5.12 5.59 2.34
N TYR A 148 5.34 4.29 2.49
CA TYR A 148 6.64 3.65 2.28
C TYR A 148 6.54 2.42 1.40
N THR A 149 7.66 2.05 0.81
CA THR A 149 7.85 0.74 0.16
C THR A 149 8.48 -0.24 1.16
N PRO A 150 8.45 -1.55 0.88
CA PRO A 150 9.15 -2.52 1.73
C PRO A 150 10.64 -2.22 1.93
N ALA A 151 11.29 -1.60 0.93
CA ALA A 151 12.72 -1.31 0.98
C ALA A 151 13.12 -0.48 2.20
N GLU A 152 12.32 0.53 2.60
CA GLU A 152 12.62 1.39 3.73
C GLU A 152 12.56 0.63 5.07
N PHE A 153 11.75 -0.42 5.15
CA PHE A 153 11.68 -1.26 6.35
C PHE A 153 12.82 -2.28 6.44
N LEU A 154 13.40 -2.64 5.31
CA LEU A 154 14.45 -3.67 5.23
C LEU A 154 15.85 -3.09 5.35
N GLY A 155 16.02 -1.79 5.21
CA GLY A 155 17.32 -1.11 5.14
C GLY A 155 18.01 -0.86 6.48
N GLY A 156 17.47 -1.29 7.61
CA GLY A 156 17.98 -0.96 8.94
C GLY A 156 18.44 -2.14 9.80
N THR A 157 18.61 -3.33 9.24
CA THR A 157 18.79 -4.54 10.07
C THR A 157 20.22 -5.11 10.12
N ASP A 158 21.18 -4.54 9.42
CA ASP A 158 22.55 -5.06 9.37
C ASP A 158 23.59 -4.14 10.03
N ASP A 159 23.30 -3.66 11.24
CA ASP A 159 24.30 -2.98 12.08
C ASP A 159 25.21 -3.99 12.83
N ASN A 160 25.54 -5.11 12.18
CA ASN A 160 26.49 -6.10 12.69
C ASN A 160 27.67 -6.30 11.73
N ASP A 161 28.24 -5.22 11.22
CA ASP A 161 29.55 -5.24 10.60
C ASP A 161 30.53 -4.38 11.42
#